data_314e9d72686f488821af27089a4604e8
#
_entry.id   314e9d72686f488821af27089a4604e8
#
_cell.length_a   1.000
_cell.length_b   1.000
_cell.length_c   1.000
_cell.angle_alpha   90.00
_cell.angle_beta   90.00
_cell.angle_gamma   90.00
#
_symmetry.space_group_name_H-M   'P 1'
#
loop_
_entity.id
_entity.type
_entity.pdbx_description
1 polymer ?
#
loop_
_entity_poly.entity_id
_entity_poly.type
_entity_poly.pdbx_seq_one_letter_code
_entity_poly.pdbx_strand_id
1 'polypeptide(L)'
;MQALADLRDAGLPVIAVTGRPVGWSVPFALAWPLRAIVAENGAVALISGDIDQIGCQRFPDQRAQLSKIYQQDAATRARNFEQLQRAAARVLREVPGSALAQDSPGRETDIAIDHSEFSRLDEAQIAQAVAVMQAEGLHATVSSIHINGWIGTHDKWQGACWIARELLDRDLPAEAQRWVYVGDSTNDQVMFEHLPQSVGVANIRRFESKLKYLPRYITRGERGAGFAEVARALLADRT
;
A
#
# COMPACT_ATOMS: atom_id res chain seq x y z
N MET A 1 -5.02 13.97 -10.62
CA MET A 1 -5.07 13.30 -11.95
C MET A 1 -4.06 13.91 -12.90
N GLN A 2 -4.06 15.22 -13.14
CA GLN A 2 -3.12 15.84 -14.09
C GLN A 2 -1.66 15.47 -13.83
N ALA A 3 -1.18 15.58 -12.59
CA ALA A 3 0.21 15.26 -12.24
C ALA A 3 0.64 13.81 -12.58
N LEU A 4 -0.26 12.83 -12.48
CA LEU A 4 0.01 11.46 -12.92
C LEU A 4 0.12 11.35 -14.45
N ALA A 5 -0.75 12.07 -15.18
CA ALA A 5 -0.70 12.11 -16.63
C ALA A 5 0.60 12.77 -17.11
N ASP A 6 0.99 13.90 -16.51
CA ASP A 6 2.22 14.61 -16.86
C ASP A 6 3.48 13.74 -16.64
N LEU A 7 3.53 12.99 -15.54
CA LEU A 7 4.61 12.04 -15.26
C LEU A 7 4.66 10.90 -16.30
N ARG A 8 3.50 10.31 -16.61
CA ARG A 8 3.40 9.26 -17.65
C ARG A 8 3.90 9.79 -19.00
N ASP A 9 3.43 10.97 -19.40
CA ASP A 9 3.75 11.58 -20.70
C ASP A 9 5.24 11.96 -20.80
N ALA A 10 5.87 12.23 -19.64
CA ALA A 10 7.32 12.41 -19.53
C ALA A 10 8.12 11.10 -19.44
N GLY A 11 7.46 9.93 -19.54
CA GLY A 11 8.11 8.63 -19.46
C GLY A 11 8.56 8.24 -18.04
N LEU A 12 7.96 8.83 -16.99
CA LEU A 12 8.20 8.49 -15.61
C LEU A 12 7.10 7.53 -15.12
N PRO A 13 7.37 6.23 -15.00
CA PRO A 13 6.37 5.27 -14.55
C PRO A 13 6.05 5.51 -13.06
N VAL A 14 4.76 5.50 -12.73
CA VAL A 14 4.27 5.61 -11.35
C VAL A 14 3.65 4.29 -10.92
N ILE A 15 4.11 3.77 -9.78
CA ILE A 15 3.55 2.61 -9.10
C ILE A 15 3.00 3.08 -7.76
N ALA A 16 1.73 2.82 -7.49
CA ALA A 16 1.14 3.08 -6.17
C ALA A 16 1.32 1.85 -5.27
N VAL A 17 1.66 2.08 -3.98
CA VAL A 17 1.73 1.03 -2.96
C VAL A 17 0.82 1.43 -1.80
N THR A 18 -0.12 0.56 -1.44
CA THR A 18 -1.17 0.91 -0.49
C THR A 18 -1.55 -0.24 0.44
N GLY A 19 -2.02 0.07 1.64
CA GLY A 19 -2.68 -0.87 2.53
C GLY A 19 -4.18 -1.04 2.24
N ARG A 20 -4.72 -0.34 1.22
CA ARG A 20 -6.11 -0.53 0.79
C ARG A 20 -6.28 -1.89 0.09
N PRO A 21 -7.50 -2.47 0.15
CA PRO A 21 -7.77 -3.78 -0.45
C PRO A 21 -7.75 -3.75 -1.98
N VAL A 22 -7.62 -4.93 -2.56
CA VAL A 22 -7.76 -5.16 -4.01
C VAL A 22 -9.06 -4.56 -4.53
N GLY A 23 -10.18 -4.88 -3.91
CA GLY A 23 -11.50 -4.41 -4.37
C GLY A 23 -11.63 -2.89 -4.41
N TRP A 24 -11.06 -2.18 -3.43
CA TRP A 24 -11.01 -0.72 -3.44
C TRP A 24 -10.07 -0.20 -4.53
N SER A 25 -8.99 -0.90 -4.83
CA SER A 25 -7.93 -0.46 -5.74
C SER A 25 -8.29 -0.62 -7.22
N VAL A 26 -9.18 -1.57 -7.57
CA VAL A 26 -9.57 -1.87 -8.95
C VAL A 26 -10.05 -0.64 -9.75
N PRO A 27 -10.99 0.20 -9.27
CA PRO A 27 -11.43 1.36 -10.03
C PRO A 27 -10.30 2.36 -10.34
N PHE A 28 -9.36 2.49 -9.43
CA PHE A 28 -8.21 3.39 -9.60
C PHE A 28 -7.17 2.80 -10.54
N ALA A 29 -6.92 1.49 -10.49
CA ALA A 29 -6.06 0.81 -11.44
C ALA A 29 -6.56 0.93 -12.89
N LEU A 30 -7.88 0.96 -13.08
CA LEU A 30 -8.51 1.15 -14.38
C LEU A 30 -8.50 2.61 -14.86
N ALA A 31 -8.63 3.58 -13.94
CA ALA A 31 -8.85 4.98 -14.28
C ALA A 31 -7.59 5.85 -14.24
N TRP A 32 -6.60 5.49 -13.43
CA TRP A 32 -5.41 6.30 -13.23
C TRP A 32 -4.26 5.84 -14.14
N PRO A 33 -3.44 6.76 -14.66
CA PRO A 33 -2.31 6.42 -15.51
C PRO A 33 -1.12 5.88 -14.70
N LEU A 34 -1.37 4.81 -13.95
CA LEU A 34 -0.38 4.07 -13.17
C LEU A 34 0.11 2.84 -13.94
N ARG A 35 1.35 2.42 -13.68
CA ARG A 35 1.86 1.15 -14.18
C ARG A 35 1.31 -0.02 -13.38
N ALA A 36 1.16 0.17 -12.08
CA ALA A 36 0.56 -0.81 -11.18
C ALA A 36 0.04 -0.16 -9.90
N ILE A 37 -0.87 -0.85 -9.22
CA ILE A 37 -1.21 -0.62 -7.81
C ILE A 37 -0.83 -1.90 -7.04
N VAL A 38 0.08 -1.78 -6.10
CA VAL A 38 0.42 -2.84 -5.15
C VAL A 38 -0.44 -2.64 -3.91
N ALA A 39 -1.42 -3.50 -3.74
CA ALA A 39 -2.43 -3.44 -2.69
C ALA A 39 -2.05 -4.32 -1.48
N GLU A 40 -2.83 -4.19 -0.40
CA GLU A 40 -2.74 -5.01 0.80
C GLU A 40 -1.31 -5.11 1.33
N ASN A 41 -0.69 -3.94 1.54
CA ASN A 41 0.65 -3.77 2.09
C ASN A 41 1.76 -4.51 1.33
N GLY A 42 1.58 -4.76 0.02
CA GLY A 42 2.60 -5.37 -0.81
C GLY A 42 2.25 -6.74 -1.37
N ALA A 43 1.15 -7.35 -0.97
CA ALA A 43 0.84 -8.74 -1.27
C ALA A 43 0.34 -8.99 -2.69
N VAL A 44 -0.38 -8.03 -3.28
CA VAL A 44 -1.12 -8.17 -4.53
C VAL A 44 -0.85 -7.01 -5.44
N ALA A 45 -0.53 -7.23 -6.70
CA ALA A 45 -0.40 -6.17 -7.68
C ALA A 45 -1.51 -6.23 -8.73
N LEU A 46 -2.12 -5.07 -8.99
CA LEU A 46 -3.03 -4.79 -10.08
C LEU A 46 -2.25 -4.05 -11.16
N ILE A 47 -2.19 -4.60 -12.37
CA ILE A 47 -1.37 -4.10 -13.47
C ILE A 47 -2.26 -3.76 -14.64
N SER A 48 -2.20 -2.52 -15.14
CA SER A 48 -2.95 -2.06 -16.30
C SER A 48 -2.21 -2.37 -17.59
N GLY A 49 -2.89 -2.96 -18.57
CA GLY A 49 -2.36 -3.31 -19.90
C GLY A 49 -2.11 -4.80 -20.10
N ASP A 50 -1.78 -5.18 -21.33
CA ASP A 50 -1.43 -6.56 -21.66
C ASP A 50 -0.08 -6.96 -21.06
N ILE A 51 -0.09 -8.03 -20.30
CA ILE A 51 1.11 -8.70 -19.82
C ILE A 51 1.05 -10.13 -20.30
N ASP A 52 1.63 -10.38 -21.47
CA ASP A 52 1.62 -11.71 -22.11
C ASP A 52 2.56 -12.73 -21.43
N GLN A 53 3.35 -12.33 -20.43
CA GLN A 53 4.46 -13.16 -19.93
C GLN A 53 4.40 -13.58 -18.45
N ILE A 54 3.40 -13.11 -17.69
CA ILE A 54 3.29 -13.50 -16.28
C ILE A 54 1.99 -14.28 -16.09
N GLY A 55 2.02 -15.38 -15.32
CA GLY A 55 0.85 -16.24 -15.03
C GLY A 55 -0.32 -15.51 -14.37
N CYS A 56 -0.97 -14.63 -15.12
CA CYS A 56 -1.97 -13.69 -14.67
C CYS A 56 -3.37 -14.30 -14.65
N GLN A 57 -4.09 -14.09 -13.54
CA GLN A 57 -5.53 -14.25 -13.51
C GLN A 57 -6.18 -12.97 -14.08
N ARG A 58 -6.79 -13.09 -15.27
CA ARG A 58 -7.55 -11.99 -15.89
C ARG A 58 -8.87 -11.79 -15.16
N PHE A 59 -9.29 -10.53 -15.01
CA PHE A 59 -10.65 -10.23 -14.57
C PHE A 59 -11.64 -10.58 -15.68
N PRO A 60 -12.83 -11.13 -15.34
CA PRO A 60 -13.77 -11.62 -16.34
C PRO A 60 -14.45 -10.54 -17.19
N ASP A 61 -14.32 -9.25 -16.86
CA ASP A 61 -14.91 -8.16 -17.64
C ASP A 61 -13.92 -7.66 -18.71
N GLN A 62 -14.27 -7.93 -19.97
CA GLN A 62 -13.42 -7.74 -21.15
C GLN A 62 -13.14 -6.29 -21.54
N ARG A 63 -13.60 -5.28 -20.79
CA ARG A 63 -13.48 -3.87 -21.19
C ARG A 63 -12.20 -3.18 -20.72
N ALA A 64 -11.47 -3.79 -19.81
CA ALA A 64 -10.21 -3.25 -19.36
C ALA A 64 -9.24 -4.41 -19.10
N GLN A 65 -8.09 -4.37 -19.74
CA GLN A 65 -7.00 -5.30 -19.49
C GLN A 65 -6.36 -4.98 -18.14
N LEU A 66 -6.91 -5.55 -17.08
CA LEU A 66 -6.36 -5.50 -15.75
C LEU A 66 -5.90 -6.91 -15.35
N SER A 67 -4.63 -7.04 -15.05
CA SER A 67 -4.04 -8.29 -14.56
C SER A 67 -3.80 -8.20 -13.06
N LYS A 68 -3.96 -9.33 -12.36
CA LYS A 68 -3.72 -9.45 -10.93
C LYS A 68 -2.69 -10.55 -10.66
N ILE A 69 -1.63 -10.19 -9.97
CA ILE A 69 -0.58 -11.13 -9.53
C ILE A 69 -0.39 -11.05 -8.03
N TYR A 70 0.13 -12.12 -7.43
CA TYR A 70 0.31 -12.25 -5.98
C TYR A 70 1.75 -12.65 -5.66
N GLN A 71 2.27 -12.18 -4.53
CA GLN A 71 3.55 -12.68 -4.01
C GLN A 71 3.46 -14.13 -3.52
N GLN A 72 2.33 -14.52 -2.92
CA GLN A 72 2.12 -15.87 -2.40
C GLN A 72 1.31 -16.72 -3.38
N ASP A 73 1.61 -18.02 -3.44
CA ASP A 73 0.82 -19.00 -4.19
C ASP A 73 -0.61 -19.16 -3.64
N ALA A 74 -1.49 -19.76 -4.45
CA ALA A 74 -2.91 -19.89 -4.13
C ALA A 74 -3.16 -20.78 -2.89
N ALA A 75 -2.38 -21.84 -2.69
CA ALA A 75 -2.55 -22.74 -1.56
C ALA A 75 -2.14 -22.06 -0.25
N THR A 76 -1.05 -21.29 -0.28
CA THR A 76 -0.61 -20.47 0.86
C THR A 76 -1.64 -19.42 1.20
N ARG A 77 -2.18 -18.69 0.22
CA ARG A 77 -3.22 -17.68 0.46
C ARG A 77 -4.47 -18.29 1.09
N ALA A 78 -4.92 -19.45 0.61
CA ALA A 78 -6.09 -20.13 1.16
C ALA A 78 -5.90 -20.49 2.65
N ARG A 79 -4.75 -21.06 3.02
CA ARG A 79 -4.42 -21.36 4.43
C ARG A 79 -4.36 -20.09 5.28
N ASN A 80 -3.71 -19.05 4.76
CA ASN A 80 -3.56 -17.78 5.46
C ASN A 80 -4.92 -17.11 5.68
N PHE A 81 -5.82 -17.18 4.70
CA PHE A 81 -7.15 -16.57 4.81
C PHE A 81 -7.95 -17.11 6.01
N GLU A 82 -7.93 -18.42 6.23
CA GLU A 82 -8.59 -19.01 7.40
C GLU A 82 -8.01 -18.50 8.72
N GLN A 83 -6.69 -18.35 8.80
CA GLN A 83 -6.04 -17.81 10.00
C GLN A 83 -6.35 -16.31 10.18
N LEU A 84 -6.38 -15.54 9.11
CA LEU A 84 -6.77 -14.13 9.11
C LEU A 84 -8.19 -13.93 9.65
N GLN A 85 -9.14 -14.79 9.22
CA GLN A 85 -10.53 -14.72 9.72
C GLN A 85 -10.61 -15.06 11.21
N ARG A 86 -9.84 -16.03 11.69
CA ARG A 86 -9.77 -16.35 13.14
C ARG A 86 -9.20 -15.18 13.94
N ALA A 87 -8.12 -14.57 13.46
CA ALA A 87 -7.51 -13.40 14.09
C ALA A 87 -8.48 -12.21 14.16
N ALA A 88 -9.18 -11.93 13.04
CA ALA A 88 -10.18 -10.89 12.98
C ALA A 88 -11.31 -11.12 14.01
N ALA A 89 -11.87 -12.33 14.06
CA ALA A 89 -12.90 -12.69 15.03
C ALA A 89 -12.42 -12.57 16.46
N ARG A 90 -11.15 -12.88 16.73
CA ARG A 90 -10.54 -12.73 18.04
C ARG A 90 -10.39 -11.25 18.44
N VAL A 91 -9.93 -10.38 17.54
CA VAL A 91 -9.85 -8.93 17.81
C VAL A 91 -11.23 -8.37 18.12
N LEU A 92 -12.25 -8.68 17.32
CA LEU A 92 -13.62 -8.20 17.56
C LEU A 92 -14.19 -8.64 18.91
N ARG A 93 -13.81 -9.80 19.40
CA ARG A 93 -14.24 -10.33 20.71
C ARG A 93 -13.47 -9.70 21.87
N GLU A 94 -12.16 -9.48 21.72
CA GLU A 94 -11.25 -9.11 22.81
C GLU A 94 -11.00 -7.59 22.92
N VAL A 95 -11.30 -6.83 21.86
CA VAL A 95 -11.14 -5.37 21.84
C VAL A 95 -12.50 -4.70 21.71
N PRO A 96 -13.10 -4.24 22.82
CA PRO A 96 -14.42 -3.60 22.81
C PRO A 96 -14.44 -2.38 21.88
N GLY A 97 -15.50 -2.24 21.07
CA GLY A 97 -15.66 -1.13 20.14
C GLY A 97 -14.89 -1.29 18.81
N SER A 98 -14.09 -2.35 18.65
CA SER A 98 -13.46 -2.66 17.38
C SER A 98 -14.48 -3.10 16.33
N ALA A 99 -14.24 -2.74 15.08
CA ALA A 99 -15.01 -3.16 13.92
C ALA A 99 -14.07 -3.45 12.75
N LEU A 100 -14.47 -4.35 11.86
CA LEU A 100 -13.79 -4.50 10.59
C LEU A 100 -13.92 -3.21 9.77
N ALA A 101 -12.88 -2.86 9.04
CA ALA A 101 -12.95 -1.78 8.06
C ALA A 101 -14.07 -2.06 7.05
N GLN A 102 -14.79 -1.03 6.62
CA GLN A 102 -15.92 -1.18 5.68
C GLN A 102 -15.49 -1.73 4.31
N ASP A 103 -14.23 -1.57 3.95
CA ASP A 103 -13.63 -2.11 2.73
C ASP A 103 -13.14 -3.57 2.85
N SER A 104 -13.37 -4.21 4.02
CA SER A 104 -12.96 -5.61 4.27
C SER A 104 -13.49 -6.64 3.25
N PRO A 105 -14.68 -6.51 2.67
CA PRO A 105 -15.14 -7.46 1.63
C PRO A 105 -14.26 -7.48 0.37
N GLY A 106 -13.47 -6.44 0.14
CA GLY A 106 -12.53 -6.37 -0.98
C GLY A 106 -11.11 -6.83 -0.67
N ARG A 107 -10.84 -7.38 0.54
CA ARG A 107 -9.52 -7.86 0.98
C ARG A 107 -9.36 -9.35 0.68
N GLU A 108 -8.16 -9.71 0.24
CA GLU A 108 -7.84 -11.08 -0.18
C GLU A 108 -6.68 -11.71 0.62
N THR A 109 -5.77 -10.89 1.15
CA THR A 109 -4.52 -11.36 1.76
C THR A 109 -4.22 -10.72 3.12
N ASP A 110 -5.04 -9.77 3.56
CA ASP A 110 -4.93 -9.13 4.87
C ASP A 110 -6.31 -8.96 5.54
N ILE A 111 -6.29 -8.49 6.78
CA ILE A 111 -7.47 -7.98 7.50
C ILE A 111 -7.22 -6.53 7.91
N ALA A 112 -8.30 -5.76 8.10
CA ALA A 112 -8.21 -4.42 8.62
C ALA A 112 -9.27 -4.16 9.69
N ILE A 113 -8.83 -3.62 10.82
CA ILE A 113 -9.68 -3.10 11.89
C ILE A 113 -9.72 -1.59 11.75
N ASP A 114 -10.92 -1.04 11.70
CA ASP A 114 -11.12 0.40 11.70
C ASP A 114 -10.83 1.00 13.08
N HIS A 115 -10.02 2.05 13.12
CA HIS A 115 -9.76 2.77 14.38
C HIS A 115 -10.06 4.27 14.30
N SER A 116 -10.22 4.84 13.09
CA SER A 116 -10.39 6.30 12.93
C SER A 116 -11.19 6.72 11.70
N GLU A 117 -11.66 5.82 10.86
CA GLU A 117 -12.48 6.15 9.67
C GLU A 117 -13.97 6.27 10.05
N PHE A 118 -14.55 5.22 10.60
CA PHE A 118 -15.96 5.16 11.05
C PHE A 118 -16.07 4.75 12.53
N SER A 119 -15.07 4.07 13.06
CA SER A 119 -14.93 3.75 14.49
C SER A 119 -13.91 4.68 15.14
N ARG A 120 -13.93 4.72 16.49
CA ARG A 120 -12.89 5.43 17.25
C ARG A 120 -12.37 4.52 18.33
N LEU A 121 -11.12 4.08 18.18
CA LEU A 121 -10.40 3.35 19.22
C LEU A 121 -9.36 4.29 19.81
N ASP A 122 -9.18 4.20 21.12
CA ASP A 122 -8.09 4.87 21.83
C ASP A 122 -6.74 4.15 21.61
N GLU A 123 -5.65 4.75 22.08
CA GLU A 123 -4.31 4.18 21.90
C GLU A 123 -4.13 2.82 22.57
N ALA A 124 -4.80 2.58 23.71
CA ALA A 124 -4.74 1.30 24.42
C ALA A 124 -5.48 0.20 23.64
N GLN A 125 -6.64 0.51 23.08
CA GLN A 125 -7.41 -0.40 22.24
C GLN A 125 -6.68 -0.72 20.93
N ILE A 126 -6.04 0.28 20.31
CA ILE A 126 -5.20 0.08 19.12
C ILE A 126 -4.04 -0.86 19.45
N ALA A 127 -3.33 -0.61 20.56
CA ALA A 127 -2.22 -1.46 21.00
C ALA A 127 -2.68 -2.89 21.31
N GLN A 128 -3.86 -3.05 21.93
CA GLN A 128 -4.45 -4.35 22.20
C GLN A 128 -4.79 -5.10 20.93
N ALA A 129 -5.40 -4.43 19.94
CA ALA A 129 -5.71 -5.04 18.63
C ALA A 129 -4.43 -5.53 17.92
N VAL A 130 -3.38 -4.72 17.91
CA VAL A 130 -2.06 -5.11 17.38
C VAL A 130 -1.52 -6.33 18.13
N ALA A 131 -1.55 -6.34 19.47
CA ALA A 131 -1.06 -7.46 20.27
C ALA A 131 -1.83 -8.76 20.00
N VAL A 132 -3.16 -8.69 19.85
CA VAL A 132 -3.99 -9.85 19.50
C VAL A 132 -3.63 -10.39 18.11
N MET A 133 -3.46 -9.52 17.10
CA MET A 133 -3.02 -9.92 15.76
C MET A 133 -1.65 -10.61 15.81
N GLN A 134 -0.69 -10.03 16.53
CA GLN A 134 0.65 -10.60 16.69
C GLN A 134 0.64 -11.96 17.41
N ALA A 135 -0.21 -12.11 18.43
CA ALA A 135 -0.40 -13.38 19.13
C ALA A 135 -0.99 -14.48 18.22
N GLU A 136 -1.74 -14.11 17.18
CA GLU A 136 -2.21 -15.02 16.13
C GLU A 136 -1.16 -15.24 15.01
N GLY A 137 0.06 -14.70 15.15
CA GLY A 137 1.15 -14.87 14.19
C GLY A 137 1.06 -13.94 12.99
N LEU A 138 0.30 -12.85 13.06
CA LEU A 138 0.20 -11.85 12.01
C LEU A 138 1.27 -10.76 12.19
N HIS A 139 1.77 -10.24 11.09
CA HIS A 139 2.32 -8.90 11.06
C HIS A 139 1.19 -7.89 11.22
N ALA A 140 1.40 -6.85 12.01
CA ALA A 140 0.40 -5.82 12.23
C ALA A 140 1.01 -4.42 12.13
N THR A 141 0.36 -3.52 11.39
CA THR A 141 0.74 -2.10 11.27
C THR A 141 -0.45 -1.19 11.46
N VAL A 142 -0.19 0.00 11.99
CA VAL A 142 -1.19 1.04 12.18
C VAL A 142 -0.99 2.11 11.12
N SER A 143 -1.99 2.31 10.28
CA SER A 143 -2.05 3.41 9.31
C SER A 143 -2.80 4.61 9.91
N SER A 144 -3.13 5.61 9.08
CA SER A 144 -3.90 6.77 9.52
C SER A 144 -5.32 6.46 9.99
N ILE A 145 -5.90 5.33 9.55
CA ILE A 145 -7.31 4.98 9.80
C ILE A 145 -7.53 3.51 10.18
N HIS A 146 -6.64 2.60 9.77
CA HIS A 146 -6.79 1.16 9.97
C HIS A 146 -5.60 0.53 10.68
N ILE A 147 -5.88 -0.54 11.44
CA ILE A 147 -4.88 -1.51 11.90
C ILE A 147 -4.94 -2.66 10.90
N ASN A 148 -3.89 -2.82 10.09
CA ASN A 148 -3.79 -3.90 9.11
C ASN A 148 -3.01 -5.09 9.67
N GLY A 149 -3.51 -6.31 9.42
CA GLY A 149 -2.85 -7.56 9.82
C GLY A 149 -2.75 -8.54 8.67
N TRP A 150 -1.57 -9.13 8.44
CA TRP A 150 -1.34 -10.12 7.38
C TRP A 150 -0.33 -11.18 7.79
N ILE A 151 -0.26 -12.26 6.98
CA ILE A 151 0.65 -13.39 7.18
C ILE A 151 1.65 -13.43 6.02
N GLY A 152 2.93 -13.40 6.35
CA GLY A 152 4.04 -13.40 5.40
C GLY A 152 5.04 -12.31 5.70
N THR A 153 6.14 -12.29 4.97
CA THR A 153 7.25 -11.34 5.18
C THR A 153 7.13 -10.07 4.33
N HIS A 154 6.10 -9.99 3.50
CA HIS A 154 5.89 -8.81 2.64
C HIS A 154 5.48 -7.58 3.47
N ASP A 155 5.87 -6.45 2.95
CA ASP A 155 5.50 -5.11 3.40
C ASP A 155 5.50 -4.17 2.17
N LYS A 156 5.31 -2.89 2.37
CA LYS A 156 5.34 -1.92 1.25
C LYS A 156 6.67 -1.92 0.50
N TRP A 157 7.80 -2.09 1.19
CA TRP A 157 9.12 -2.13 0.56
C TRP A 157 9.31 -3.40 -0.26
N GLN A 158 9.04 -4.55 0.32
CA GLN A 158 9.14 -5.83 -0.38
C GLN A 158 8.20 -5.88 -1.59
N GLY A 159 6.96 -5.35 -1.43
CA GLY A 159 6.00 -5.22 -2.51
C GLY A 159 6.48 -4.30 -3.64
N ALA A 160 7.12 -3.18 -3.30
CA ALA A 160 7.71 -2.27 -4.29
C ALA A 160 8.89 -2.92 -5.02
N CYS A 161 9.79 -3.60 -4.30
CA CYS A 161 10.91 -4.34 -4.89
C CYS A 161 10.44 -5.45 -5.84
N TRP A 162 9.44 -6.23 -5.38
CA TRP A 162 8.86 -7.29 -6.17
C TRP A 162 8.27 -6.76 -7.48
N ILE A 163 7.39 -5.77 -7.42
CA ILE A 163 6.73 -5.28 -8.63
C ILE A 163 7.67 -4.51 -9.56
N ALA A 164 8.70 -3.83 -9.04
CA ALA A 164 9.71 -3.20 -9.85
C ALA A 164 10.48 -4.23 -10.69
N ARG A 165 10.79 -5.39 -10.12
CA ARG A 165 11.44 -6.50 -10.82
C ARG A 165 10.51 -7.14 -11.84
N GLU A 166 9.29 -7.52 -11.43
CA GLU A 166 8.33 -8.22 -12.29
C GLU A 166 7.88 -7.38 -13.49
N LEU A 167 7.66 -6.08 -13.28
CA LEU A 167 7.03 -5.21 -14.28
C LEU A 167 8.03 -4.37 -15.09
N LEU A 168 9.17 -4.03 -14.51
CA LEU A 168 10.13 -3.10 -15.10
C LEU A 168 11.51 -3.70 -15.29
N ASP A 169 11.74 -4.95 -14.86
CA ASP A 169 13.05 -5.61 -14.83
C ASP A 169 14.12 -4.75 -14.13
N ARG A 170 13.74 -4.16 -12.97
CA ARG A 170 14.60 -3.25 -12.20
C ARG A 170 14.85 -3.78 -10.80
N ASP A 171 16.11 -3.67 -10.37
CA ASP A 171 16.52 -3.93 -8.99
C ASP A 171 16.41 -2.63 -8.16
N LEU A 172 15.24 -2.42 -7.54
CA LEU A 172 14.96 -1.20 -6.78
C LEU A 172 15.97 -0.96 -5.64
N PRO A 173 16.38 -1.95 -4.83
CA PRO A 173 17.45 -1.78 -3.85
C PRO A 173 18.76 -1.28 -4.44
N ALA A 174 19.23 -1.88 -5.54
CA ALA A 174 20.48 -1.48 -6.20
C ALA A 174 20.38 -0.07 -6.83
N GLU A 175 19.19 0.34 -7.19
CA GLU A 175 18.92 1.61 -7.86
C GLU A 175 18.20 2.64 -6.98
N ALA A 176 18.20 2.49 -5.66
CA ALA A 176 17.41 3.29 -4.71
C ALA A 176 17.55 4.81 -4.92
N GLN A 177 18.72 5.29 -5.35
CA GLN A 177 18.98 6.70 -5.65
C GLN A 177 18.18 7.25 -6.85
N ARG A 178 17.67 6.38 -7.70
CA ARG A 178 16.94 6.74 -8.93
C ARG A 178 15.43 6.73 -8.75
N TRP A 179 14.97 6.34 -7.56
CA TRP A 179 13.55 6.21 -7.24
C TRP A 179 13.14 7.28 -6.24
N VAL A 180 11.98 7.87 -6.47
CA VAL A 180 11.36 8.81 -5.54
C VAL A 180 10.13 8.13 -4.92
N TYR A 181 10.06 8.14 -3.61
CA TYR A 181 8.89 7.69 -2.87
C TYR A 181 8.12 8.87 -2.28
N VAL A 182 6.79 8.83 -2.39
CA VAL A 182 5.90 9.81 -1.78
C VAL A 182 4.93 9.11 -0.84
N GLY A 183 4.96 9.46 0.44
CA GLY A 183 4.12 8.87 1.48
C GLY A 183 3.44 9.91 2.38
N ASP A 184 2.51 9.48 3.24
CA ASP A 184 1.70 10.38 4.06
C ASP A 184 1.37 9.88 5.47
N SER A 185 1.78 8.65 5.82
CA SER A 185 1.37 8.02 7.08
C SER A 185 2.44 7.13 7.70
N THR A 186 2.14 6.58 8.88
CA THR A 186 3.10 5.80 9.67
C THR A 186 3.55 4.51 9.00
N ASN A 187 2.71 3.85 8.21
CA ASN A 187 3.08 2.63 7.49
C ASN A 187 3.96 2.89 6.25
N ASP A 188 4.27 4.15 5.94
CA ASP A 188 5.23 4.54 4.90
C ASP A 188 6.67 4.59 5.39
N GLN A 189 6.91 4.51 6.70
CA GLN A 189 8.24 4.63 7.27
C GLN A 189 9.24 3.60 6.74
N VAL A 190 8.80 2.39 6.39
CA VAL A 190 9.67 1.37 5.78
C VAL A 190 10.20 1.83 4.43
N MET A 191 9.41 2.58 3.67
CA MET A 191 9.85 3.17 2.40
C MET A 191 10.83 4.34 2.63
N PHE A 192 10.59 5.16 3.66
CA PHE A 192 11.51 6.25 4.03
C PHE A 192 12.87 5.74 4.51
N GLU A 193 12.90 4.57 5.18
CA GLU A 193 14.13 3.91 5.60
C GLU A 193 15.01 3.52 4.43
N HIS A 194 14.41 2.98 3.37
CA HIS A 194 15.13 2.37 2.26
C HIS A 194 15.37 3.30 1.06
N LEU A 195 14.53 4.32 0.88
CA LEU A 195 14.63 5.22 -0.27
C LEU A 195 15.17 6.59 0.12
N PRO A 196 16.40 6.94 -0.28
CA PRO A 196 17.01 8.22 0.06
C PRO A 196 16.32 9.42 -0.57
N GLN A 197 15.59 9.24 -1.68
CA GLN A 197 14.75 10.28 -2.28
C GLN A 197 13.30 10.11 -1.82
N SER A 198 13.06 10.22 -0.51
CA SER A 198 11.74 10.08 0.10
C SER A 198 11.11 11.43 0.41
N VAL A 199 9.82 11.55 0.14
CA VAL A 199 9.03 12.76 0.33
C VAL A 199 7.77 12.43 1.13
N GLY A 200 7.56 13.14 2.23
CA GLY A 200 6.28 13.17 2.93
C GLY A 200 5.40 14.28 2.36
N VAL A 201 4.13 14.03 2.03
CA VAL A 201 3.20 15.14 1.80
C VAL A 201 2.83 15.77 3.15
N ALA A 202 2.47 17.07 3.16
CA ALA A 202 2.43 17.87 4.40
C ALA A 202 1.62 17.28 5.56
N ASN A 203 0.60 16.46 5.27
CA ASN A 203 -0.16 15.77 6.33
C ASN A 203 0.65 14.71 7.10
N ILE A 204 1.85 14.31 6.64
CA ILE A 204 2.77 13.43 7.39
C ILE A 204 3.18 14.04 8.75
N ARG A 205 3.18 15.39 8.86
CA ARG A 205 3.56 16.12 10.07
C ARG A 205 2.76 15.71 11.31
N ARG A 206 1.53 15.23 11.12
CA ARG A 206 0.68 14.71 12.21
C ARG A 206 1.25 13.45 12.86
N PHE A 207 2.18 12.79 12.19
CA PHE A 207 2.75 11.50 12.58
C PHE A 207 4.26 11.57 12.86
N GLU A 208 4.91 12.72 12.73
CA GLU A 208 6.37 12.87 12.89
C GLU A 208 6.89 12.27 14.20
N SER A 209 6.18 12.48 15.31
CA SER A 209 6.55 11.93 16.62
C SER A 209 6.40 10.42 16.75
N LYS A 210 5.68 9.77 15.83
CA LYS A 210 5.43 8.32 15.79
C LYS A 210 6.31 7.60 14.76
N LEU A 211 7.07 8.36 13.95
CA LEU A 211 7.93 7.81 12.90
C LEU A 211 9.35 7.62 13.41
N LYS A 212 9.89 6.42 13.25
CA LYS A 212 11.31 6.12 13.47
C LYS A 212 12.17 6.63 12.31
N TYR A 213 11.67 6.50 11.08
CA TYR A 213 12.32 6.95 9.86
C TYR A 213 11.46 8.05 9.23
N LEU A 214 12.03 9.26 9.16
CA LEU A 214 11.38 10.42 8.57
C LEU A 214 11.67 10.51 7.06
N PRO A 215 10.75 11.05 6.25
CA PRO A 215 11.04 11.36 4.86
C PRO A 215 12.13 12.44 4.79
N ARG A 216 12.95 12.39 3.75
CA ARG A 216 14.02 13.38 3.53
C ARG A 216 13.47 14.78 3.25
N TYR A 217 12.33 14.86 2.58
CA TYR A 217 11.67 16.10 2.22
C TYR A 217 10.20 16.07 2.65
N ILE A 218 9.62 17.23 2.92
CA ILE A 218 8.19 17.38 3.18
C ILE A 218 7.66 18.49 2.30
N THR A 219 6.59 18.21 1.56
CA THR A 219 5.91 19.21 0.69
C THR A 219 5.19 20.27 1.50
N ARG A 220 4.84 21.39 0.85
CA ARG A 220 3.98 22.43 1.43
C ARG A 220 2.51 22.03 1.37
N GLY A 221 2.11 21.36 0.28
CA GLY A 221 0.76 20.88 0.06
C GLY A 221 0.48 19.54 0.74
N GLU A 222 -0.75 19.32 1.17
CA GLU A 222 -1.25 18.05 1.68
C GLU A 222 -1.77 17.16 0.54
N ARG A 223 -1.79 15.84 0.73
CA ARG A 223 -2.46 14.87 -0.14
C ARG A 223 -2.07 15.06 -1.61
N GLY A 224 -3.07 15.07 -2.52
CA GLY A 224 -2.83 15.23 -3.95
C GLY A 224 -2.16 16.54 -4.36
N ALA A 225 -2.31 17.62 -3.59
CA ALA A 225 -1.61 18.89 -3.83
C ALA A 225 -0.09 18.74 -3.57
N GLY A 226 0.28 18.04 -2.48
CA GLY A 226 1.67 17.70 -2.21
C GLY A 226 2.27 16.77 -3.27
N PHE A 227 1.53 15.75 -3.70
CA PHE A 227 1.98 14.90 -4.80
C PHE A 227 2.21 15.69 -6.11
N ALA A 228 1.32 16.63 -6.45
CA ALA A 228 1.49 17.48 -7.62
C ALA A 228 2.70 18.42 -7.50
N GLU A 229 3.09 18.82 -6.28
CA GLU A 229 4.32 19.59 -6.01
C GLU A 229 5.55 18.75 -6.36
N VAL A 230 5.59 17.47 -5.92
CA VAL A 230 6.68 16.53 -6.25
C VAL A 230 6.76 16.29 -7.75
N ALA A 231 5.62 16.03 -8.41
CA ALA A 231 5.58 15.79 -9.85
C ALA A 231 6.16 16.97 -10.64
N ARG A 232 5.79 18.21 -10.27
CA ARG A 232 6.35 19.42 -10.91
C ARG A 232 7.86 19.55 -10.71
N ALA A 233 8.37 19.23 -9.53
CA ALA A 233 9.81 19.27 -9.27
C ALA A 233 10.57 18.27 -10.12
N LEU A 234 10.06 17.02 -10.22
CA LEU A 234 10.66 15.99 -11.07
C LEU A 234 10.67 16.33 -12.56
N LEU A 235 9.61 17.00 -13.04
CA LEU A 235 9.51 17.41 -14.44
C LEU A 235 10.42 18.61 -14.76
N ALA A 236 10.59 19.55 -13.82
CA ALA A 236 11.46 20.72 -14.00
C ALA A 236 12.95 20.35 -14.05
N ASP A 237 13.38 19.28 -13.37
CA ASP A 237 14.79 18.83 -13.37
C ASP A 237 15.20 18.13 -14.69
N ARG A 238 14.25 17.89 -15.61
CA ARG A 238 14.47 17.26 -16.92
C ARG A 238 14.52 18.24 -18.10
N THR A 239 14.20 19.49 -17.87
CA THR A 239 14.27 20.57 -18.86
C THR A 239 15.58 21.32 -18.77
#